data_47925529fbf9133af58303df359c9eca
#
_entry.id   47925529fbf9133af58303df359c9eca
#
_cell.length_a   1.000
_cell.length_b   1.000
_cell.length_c   1.000
_cell.angle_alpha   90.00
_cell.angle_beta   90.00
_cell.angle_gamma   90.00
#
_symmetry.space_group_name_H-M   'P 1'
#
loop_
_entity.id
_entity.type
_entity.pdbx_description
1 polymer ?
#
loop_
_entity_poly.entity_id
_entity_poly.type
_entity_poly.pdbx_seq_one_letter_code
_entity_poly.pdbx_strand_id
1 'polypeptide(L)'
;SAIAQPKPSITTKHTNDKIKEMLTSFKIANSQDVITPPSVVSSKFNIDFPQARDIEWEVASGIYEVEFEIGYTDYKCYYTTDGDLLMYAFNINVLDIPAVVKNATIAKYPDYDFDDIKEIHRGTEVLFDIELKHRNIEVEMLILENGTILNEKFD
;
A
#
# COMPACT_ATOMS: atom_id res chain seq x y z
N SER A 1 10.79 22.20 4.73
CA SER A 1 10.43 21.06 5.57
C SER A 1 9.71 19.97 4.74
N ALA A 2 9.96 18.72 5.07
CA ALA A 2 9.29 17.61 4.43
C ALA A 2 7.79 17.63 4.78
N ILE A 3 6.94 17.30 3.79
CA ILE A 3 5.50 17.10 4.02
C ILE A 3 5.35 15.79 4.78
N ALA A 4 4.62 15.82 5.90
CA ALA A 4 4.28 14.59 6.62
C ALA A 4 3.36 13.73 5.75
N GLN A 5 3.63 12.43 5.69
CA GLN A 5 2.83 11.50 4.89
C GLN A 5 1.53 11.19 5.62
N PRO A 6 0.35 11.48 5.02
CA PRO A 6 -0.93 11.14 5.63
C PRO A 6 -1.09 9.64 5.85
N LYS A 7 -1.58 9.27 7.03
CA LYS A 7 -1.86 7.88 7.40
C LYS A 7 -3.26 7.79 8.01
N PRO A 8 -4.32 7.97 7.19
CA PRO A 8 -5.68 7.91 7.71
C PRO A 8 -5.99 6.55 8.35
N SER A 9 -6.80 6.58 9.40
CA SER A 9 -7.26 5.35 10.05
C SER A 9 -8.22 4.60 9.14
N ILE A 10 -8.07 3.28 9.07
CA ILE A 10 -8.99 2.42 8.34
C ILE A 10 -10.08 1.95 9.30
N THR A 11 -11.31 2.40 9.06
CA THR A 11 -12.48 2.04 9.86
C THR A 11 -13.53 1.36 8.97
N THR A 12 -13.22 0.14 8.57
CA THR A 12 -14.12 -0.66 7.73
C THR A 12 -14.83 -1.74 8.55
N LYS A 13 -16.02 -2.15 8.10
CA LYS A 13 -16.74 -3.30 8.65
C LYS A 13 -16.17 -4.66 8.20
N HIS A 14 -15.25 -4.66 7.24
CA HIS A 14 -14.67 -5.88 6.69
C HIS A 14 -13.50 -6.36 7.54
N THR A 15 -13.39 -7.69 7.71
CA THR A 15 -12.24 -8.32 8.37
C THR A 15 -11.00 -8.23 7.48
N ASN A 16 -9.81 -8.39 8.07
CA ASN A 16 -8.56 -8.42 7.31
C ASN A 16 -8.56 -9.51 6.23
N ASP A 17 -9.09 -10.69 6.54
CA ASP A 17 -9.19 -11.80 5.58
C ASP A 17 -10.13 -11.45 4.42
N LYS A 18 -11.25 -10.81 4.70
CA LYS A 18 -12.19 -10.36 3.68
C LYS A 18 -11.56 -9.31 2.78
N ILE A 19 -10.85 -8.36 3.36
CA ILE A 19 -10.12 -7.33 2.60
C ILE A 19 -9.12 -7.97 1.64
N LYS A 20 -8.32 -8.93 2.11
CA LYS A 20 -7.37 -9.66 1.26
C LYS A 20 -8.06 -10.34 0.07
N GLU A 21 -9.19 -10.98 0.34
CA GLU A 21 -10.01 -11.62 -0.69
C GLU A 21 -10.52 -10.61 -1.72
N MET A 22 -11.03 -9.47 -1.27
CA MET A 22 -11.53 -8.40 -2.13
C MET A 22 -10.41 -7.83 -3.01
N LEU A 23 -9.23 -7.57 -2.44
CA LEU A 23 -8.07 -7.07 -3.17
C LEU A 23 -7.53 -8.08 -4.18
N THR A 24 -7.58 -9.37 -3.86
CA THR A 24 -7.24 -10.44 -4.80
C THR A 24 -8.21 -10.46 -5.99
N SER A 25 -9.51 -10.29 -5.72
CA SER A 25 -10.52 -10.21 -6.79
C SER A 25 -10.27 -9.01 -7.72
N PHE A 26 -9.87 -7.88 -7.17
CA PHE A 26 -9.47 -6.72 -7.98
C PHE A 26 -8.28 -7.07 -8.90
N LYS A 27 -7.25 -7.71 -8.35
CA LYS A 27 -6.01 -8.04 -9.08
C LYS A 27 -6.22 -8.97 -10.26
N ILE A 28 -7.09 -9.97 -10.11
CA ILE A 28 -7.31 -10.98 -11.17
C ILE A 28 -8.35 -10.53 -12.20
N ALA A 29 -9.14 -9.51 -11.91
CA ALA A 29 -10.10 -8.96 -12.86
C ALA A 29 -9.41 -7.91 -13.76
N ASN A 30 -10.00 -7.69 -14.94
CA ASN A 30 -9.55 -6.61 -15.81
C ASN A 30 -10.14 -5.27 -15.30
N SER A 31 -9.28 -4.42 -14.76
CA SER A 31 -9.71 -3.10 -14.32
C SER A 31 -10.00 -2.18 -15.50
N GLN A 32 -10.87 -1.20 -15.28
CA GLN A 32 -11.23 -0.19 -16.25
C GLN A 32 -10.98 1.21 -15.67
N ASP A 33 -10.47 2.10 -16.50
CA ASP A 33 -10.30 3.49 -16.12
C ASP A 33 -11.64 4.15 -15.80
N VAL A 34 -11.67 4.95 -14.76
CA VAL A 34 -12.84 5.71 -14.33
C VAL A 34 -12.47 7.17 -14.23
N ILE A 35 -13.16 8.03 -14.96
CA ILE A 35 -12.91 9.48 -14.93
C ILE A 35 -13.56 10.09 -13.69
N THR A 36 -14.78 9.66 -13.36
CA THR A 36 -15.55 10.18 -12.23
C THR A 36 -16.09 9.02 -11.41
N PRO A 37 -15.44 8.67 -10.27
CA PRO A 37 -15.98 7.65 -9.39
C PRO A 37 -17.27 8.14 -8.71
N PRO A 38 -18.06 7.24 -8.09
CA PRO A 38 -19.24 7.65 -7.34
C PRO A 38 -18.91 8.72 -6.29
N SER A 39 -19.83 9.65 -6.06
CA SER A 39 -19.56 10.77 -5.15
C SER A 39 -19.24 10.34 -3.72
N VAL A 40 -19.81 9.23 -3.24
CA VAL A 40 -19.50 8.70 -1.90
C VAL A 40 -18.04 8.27 -1.80
N VAL A 41 -17.49 7.71 -2.88
CA VAL A 41 -16.08 7.28 -2.94
C VAL A 41 -15.16 8.50 -3.04
N SER A 42 -15.43 9.41 -3.97
CA SER A 42 -14.58 10.59 -4.16
C SER A 42 -14.61 11.52 -2.95
N SER A 43 -15.76 11.66 -2.29
CA SER A 43 -15.89 12.49 -1.07
C SER A 43 -15.04 11.91 0.07
N LYS A 44 -15.10 10.60 0.28
CA LYS A 44 -14.28 9.95 1.30
C LYS A 44 -12.80 10.08 0.99
N PHE A 45 -12.41 9.88 -0.26
CA PHE A 45 -11.03 10.08 -0.71
C PHE A 45 -10.54 11.50 -0.43
N ASN A 46 -11.35 12.51 -0.71
CA ASN A 46 -10.98 13.91 -0.48
C ASN A 46 -10.83 14.23 1.02
N ILE A 47 -11.57 13.53 1.88
CA ILE A 47 -11.41 13.63 3.34
C ILE A 47 -10.11 12.97 3.78
N ASP A 48 -9.83 11.77 3.28
CA ASP A 48 -8.64 11.01 3.67
C ASP A 48 -7.34 11.63 3.16
N PHE A 49 -7.35 12.16 1.93
CA PHE A 49 -6.15 12.67 1.26
C PHE A 49 -6.43 14.02 0.57
N PRO A 50 -6.65 15.08 1.35
CA PRO A 50 -7.02 16.39 0.79
C PRO A 50 -5.93 17.04 -0.04
N GLN A 51 -4.68 16.61 0.09
CA GLN A 51 -3.53 17.16 -0.63
C GLN A 51 -3.15 16.37 -1.87
N ALA A 52 -3.96 15.36 -2.23
CA ALA A 52 -3.67 14.49 -3.37
C ALA A 52 -3.70 15.25 -4.69
N ARG A 53 -2.76 14.92 -5.58
CA ARG A 53 -2.67 15.44 -6.94
C ARG A 53 -2.32 14.32 -7.92
N ASP A 54 -2.50 14.58 -9.22
CA ASP A 54 -2.26 13.57 -10.27
C ASP A 54 -3.06 12.30 -10.04
N ILE A 55 -4.36 12.48 -9.85
CA ILE A 55 -5.28 11.43 -9.39
C ILE A 55 -5.79 10.61 -10.57
N GLU A 56 -5.62 9.29 -10.51
CA GLU A 56 -6.11 8.34 -11.50
C GLU A 56 -6.91 7.24 -10.83
N TRP A 57 -8.08 6.92 -11.39
CA TRP A 57 -9.01 5.93 -10.85
C TRP A 57 -9.16 4.73 -11.77
N GLU A 58 -9.24 3.54 -11.19
CA GLU A 58 -9.63 2.31 -11.86
C GLU A 58 -10.66 1.57 -11.03
N VAL A 59 -11.47 0.75 -11.69
CA VAL A 59 -12.47 -0.09 -11.01
C VAL A 59 -12.40 -1.52 -11.54
N ALA A 60 -12.51 -2.48 -10.63
CA ALA A 60 -12.66 -3.89 -10.95
C ALA A 60 -13.33 -4.60 -9.77
N SER A 61 -14.23 -5.53 -10.05
CA SER A 61 -14.92 -6.33 -9.02
C SER A 61 -15.53 -5.51 -7.90
N GLY A 62 -16.07 -4.33 -8.21
CA GLY A 62 -16.68 -3.45 -7.23
C GLY A 62 -15.69 -2.74 -6.30
N ILE A 63 -14.40 -2.76 -6.62
CA ILE A 63 -13.34 -2.09 -5.87
C ILE A 63 -12.78 -0.95 -6.71
N TYR A 64 -12.64 0.23 -6.12
CA TYR A 64 -12.02 1.39 -6.72
C TYR A 64 -10.59 1.53 -6.24
N GLU A 65 -9.65 1.52 -7.19
CA GLU A 65 -8.26 1.84 -6.94
C GLU A 65 -8.01 3.28 -7.36
N VAL A 66 -7.31 4.03 -6.52
CA VAL A 66 -6.86 5.38 -6.85
C VAL A 66 -5.35 5.49 -6.67
N GLU A 67 -4.69 6.00 -7.70
CA GLU A 67 -3.27 6.33 -7.67
C GLU A 67 -3.14 7.84 -7.67
N PHE A 68 -2.24 8.36 -6.85
CA PHE A 68 -2.03 9.80 -6.70
C PHE A 68 -0.69 10.10 -6.05
N GLU A 69 -0.33 11.38 -6.02
CA GLU A 69 0.87 11.86 -5.33
C GLU A 69 0.51 12.82 -4.21
N ILE A 70 1.30 12.77 -3.15
CA ILE A 70 1.32 13.79 -2.10
C ILE A 70 2.78 14.23 -1.93
N GLY A 71 3.06 15.51 -2.22
CA GLY A 71 4.44 15.95 -2.35
C GLY A 71 5.12 15.20 -3.51
N TYR A 72 6.19 14.48 -3.21
CA TYR A 72 6.88 13.62 -4.18
C TYR A 72 6.67 12.13 -3.90
N THR A 73 5.68 11.81 -3.06
CA THR A 73 5.42 10.43 -2.66
C THR A 73 4.22 9.86 -3.41
N ASP A 74 4.41 8.70 -4.03
CA ASP A 74 3.36 7.98 -4.73
C ASP A 74 2.53 7.18 -3.75
N TYR A 75 1.20 7.27 -3.89
CA TYR A 75 0.20 6.56 -3.11
C TYR A 75 -0.67 5.71 -4.01
N LYS A 76 -1.15 4.60 -3.46
CA LYS A 76 -2.20 3.77 -4.05
C LYS A 76 -3.19 3.38 -2.96
N CYS A 77 -4.48 3.61 -3.20
CA CYS A 77 -5.53 3.33 -2.23
C CYS A 77 -6.68 2.55 -2.85
N TYR A 78 -7.41 1.83 -2.01
CA TYR A 78 -8.53 0.98 -2.43
C TYR A 78 -9.75 1.29 -1.58
N TYR A 79 -10.88 1.54 -2.26
CA TYR A 79 -12.17 1.83 -1.64
C TYR A 79 -13.25 0.87 -2.13
N THR A 80 -14.22 0.56 -1.27
CA THR A 80 -15.46 -0.11 -1.70
C THR A 80 -16.36 0.88 -2.42
N THR A 81 -17.43 0.37 -3.04
CA THR A 81 -18.47 1.21 -3.67
C THR A 81 -19.18 2.13 -2.66
N ASP A 82 -19.16 1.77 -1.37
CA ASP A 82 -19.75 2.56 -0.30
C ASP A 82 -18.77 3.61 0.27
N GLY A 83 -17.57 3.68 -0.25
CA GLY A 83 -16.55 4.63 0.21
C GLY A 83 -15.77 4.16 1.43
N ASP A 84 -15.77 2.87 1.75
CA ASP A 84 -14.96 2.31 2.83
C ASP A 84 -13.51 2.17 2.35
N LEU A 85 -12.57 2.79 3.04
CA LEU A 85 -11.15 2.61 2.80
C LEU A 85 -10.72 1.22 3.27
N LEU A 86 -10.13 0.44 2.38
CA LEU A 86 -9.68 -0.93 2.67
C LEU A 86 -8.18 -1.01 2.90
N MET A 87 -7.42 -0.33 2.07
CA MET A 87 -5.96 -0.39 2.06
C MET A 87 -5.40 0.86 1.41
N TYR A 88 -4.23 1.29 1.87
CA TYR A 88 -3.38 2.22 1.13
C TYR A 88 -1.91 1.85 1.31
N ALA A 89 -1.12 2.21 0.32
CA ALA A 89 0.32 1.99 0.31
C ALA A 89 1.02 3.22 -0.23
N PHE A 90 2.21 3.49 0.28
CA PHE A 90 3.03 4.60 -0.20
C PHE A 90 4.52 4.29 -0.07
N ASN A 91 5.32 4.90 -0.93
CA ASN A 91 6.76 4.71 -0.92
C ASN A 91 7.40 5.42 0.26
N ILE A 92 8.36 4.76 0.90
CA ILE A 92 9.16 5.31 1.99
C ILE A 92 10.65 5.13 1.71
N ASN A 93 11.47 5.91 2.40
CA ASN A 93 12.92 5.76 2.37
C ASN A 93 13.37 4.73 3.39
N VAL A 94 14.57 4.19 3.20
CA VAL A 94 15.16 3.22 4.14
C VAL A 94 15.24 3.76 5.57
N LEU A 95 15.41 5.07 5.73
CA LEU A 95 15.46 5.71 7.04
C LEU A 95 14.12 5.72 7.78
N ASP A 96 13.02 5.54 7.05
CA ASP A 96 11.67 5.53 7.62
C ASP A 96 11.17 4.13 7.96
N ILE A 97 11.98 3.10 7.71
CA ILE A 97 11.64 1.73 8.08
C ILE A 97 11.73 1.60 9.60
N PRO A 98 10.69 1.09 10.30
CA PRO A 98 10.78 0.84 11.74
C PRO A 98 11.94 -0.10 12.09
N ALA A 99 12.60 0.14 13.21
CA ALA A 99 13.80 -0.61 13.62
C ALA A 99 13.56 -2.12 13.67
N VAL A 100 12.41 -2.57 14.16
CA VAL A 100 12.06 -4.01 14.21
C VAL A 100 12.07 -4.63 12.83
N VAL A 101 11.45 -3.97 11.85
CA VAL A 101 11.36 -4.44 10.46
C VAL A 101 12.74 -4.40 9.79
N LYS A 102 13.47 -3.32 9.97
CA LYS A 102 14.81 -3.14 9.40
C LYS A 102 15.78 -4.20 9.93
N ASN A 103 15.78 -4.42 11.24
CA ASN A 103 16.65 -5.41 11.89
C ASN A 103 16.33 -6.83 11.44
N ALA A 104 15.03 -7.18 11.33
CA ALA A 104 14.62 -8.49 10.83
C ALA A 104 15.06 -8.72 9.39
N THR A 105 14.97 -7.68 8.54
CA THR A 105 15.39 -7.73 7.14
C THR A 105 16.90 -7.93 7.03
N ILE A 106 17.69 -7.13 7.74
CA ILE A 106 19.16 -7.20 7.72
C ILE A 106 19.64 -8.54 8.27
N ALA A 107 18.98 -9.07 9.31
CA ALA A 107 19.35 -10.36 9.89
C ALA A 107 19.20 -11.50 8.88
N LYS A 108 18.17 -11.45 8.03
CA LYS A 108 17.93 -12.48 7.02
C LYS A 108 18.71 -12.27 5.73
N TYR A 109 18.91 -11.02 5.33
CA TYR A 109 19.58 -10.65 4.07
C TYR A 109 20.70 -9.64 4.32
N PRO A 110 21.77 -10.03 5.05
CA PRO A 110 22.80 -9.07 5.48
C PRO A 110 23.58 -8.42 4.34
N ASP A 111 23.68 -9.10 3.19
CA ASP A 111 24.49 -8.64 2.05
C ASP A 111 23.63 -7.95 0.97
N TYR A 112 22.32 -7.77 1.22
CA TYR A 112 21.42 -7.17 0.23
C TYR A 112 21.27 -5.67 0.47
N ASP A 113 21.09 -4.93 -0.61
CA ASP A 113 20.78 -3.51 -0.56
C ASP A 113 19.27 -3.31 -0.66
N PHE A 114 18.73 -2.32 0.07
CA PHE A 114 17.35 -1.90 -0.07
C PHE A 114 17.18 -1.17 -1.39
N ASP A 115 16.17 -1.55 -2.16
CA ASP A 115 15.86 -0.93 -3.44
C ASP A 115 14.55 -0.13 -3.38
N ASP A 116 13.41 -0.79 -3.29
CA ASP A 116 12.10 -0.14 -3.19
C ASP A 116 11.38 -0.58 -1.92
N ILE A 117 10.74 0.36 -1.25
CA ILE A 117 10.09 0.09 0.03
C ILE A 117 8.73 0.78 0.05
N LYS A 118 7.69 0.01 0.37
CA LYS A 118 6.34 0.55 0.57
C LYS A 118 5.84 0.23 1.97
N GLU A 119 5.28 1.22 2.62
CA GLU A 119 4.49 1.04 3.84
C GLU A 119 3.04 0.80 3.43
N ILE A 120 2.43 -0.24 4.00
CA ILE A 120 1.08 -0.69 3.64
C ILE A 120 0.20 -0.71 4.88
N HIS A 121 -0.94 -0.04 4.80
CA HIS A 121 -2.01 -0.12 5.79
C HIS A 121 -3.16 -0.89 5.15
N ARG A 122 -3.46 -2.07 5.67
CA ARG A 122 -4.47 -2.98 5.13
C ARG A 122 -5.38 -3.46 6.25
N GLY A 123 -6.59 -2.94 6.31
CA GLY A 123 -7.46 -3.19 7.46
C GLY A 123 -6.81 -2.69 8.75
N THR A 124 -6.63 -3.56 9.72
CA THR A 124 -5.96 -3.25 10.99
C THR A 124 -4.47 -3.55 10.99
N GLU A 125 -3.93 -4.08 9.88
CA GLU A 125 -2.53 -4.47 9.77
C GLU A 125 -1.68 -3.35 9.16
N VAL A 126 -0.45 -3.21 9.66
CA VAL A 126 0.60 -2.41 9.03
C VAL A 126 1.71 -3.35 8.61
N LEU A 127 2.09 -3.29 7.33
CA LEU A 127 3.12 -4.15 6.78
C LEU A 127 3.96 -3.38 5.77
N PHE A 128 5.06 -4.02 5.36
CA PHE A 128 6.03 -3.41 4.45
C PHE A 128 6.31 -4.36 3.31
N ASP A 129 6.31 -3.82 2.10
CA ASP A 129 6.75 -4.52 0.90
C ASP A 129 8.15 -4.00 0.59
N ILE A 130 9.15 -4.87 0.72
CA ILE A 130 10.56 -4.50 0.62
C ILE A 130 11.20 -5.26 -0.52
N GLU A 131 11.71 -4.52 -1.50
CA GLU A 131 12.56 -5.07 -2.55
C GLU A 131 14.02 -4.94 -2.15
N LEU A 132 14.75 -6.04 -2.26
CA LEU A 132 16.16 -6.15 -1.93
C LEU A 132 16.92 -6.63 -3.15
N LYS A 133 18.14 -6.13 -3.31
CA LYS A 133 19.04 -6.53 -4.41
C LYS A 133 20.41 -6.92 -3.90
N HIS A 134 20.93 -8.02 -4.45
CA HIS A 134 22.31 -8.44 -4.27
C HIS A 134 22.81 -9.00 -5.59
N ARG A 135 23.71 -8.27 -6.27
CA ARG A 135 24.19 -8.63 -7.61
C ARG A 135 23.01 -8.78 -8.57
N ASN A 136 22.81 -9.97 -9.15
CA ASN A 136 21.71 -10.26 -10.09
C ASN A 136 20.49 -10.89 -9.41
N ILE A 137 20.48 -10.93 -8.08
CA ILE A 137 19.39 -11.53 -7.31
C ILE A 137 18.52 -10.43 -6.74
N GLU A 138 17.21 -10.55 -6.98
CA GLU A 138 16.21 -9.68 -6.39
C GLU A 138 15.30 -10.49 -5.47
N VAL A 139 14.96 -9.92 -4.33
CA VAL A 139 14.01 -10.51 -3.38
C VAL A 139 12.95 -9.46 -3.10
N GLU A 140 11.69 -9.84 -3.23
CA GLU A 140 10.55 -9.06 -2.75
C GLU A 140 10.01 -9.74 -1.51
N MET A 141 9.97 -9.00 -0.40
CA MET A 141 9.58 -9.52 0.91
C MET A 141 8.41 -8.74 1.46
N LEU A 142 7.40 -9.44 1.93
CA LEU A 142 6.28 -8.85 2.67
C LEU A 142 6.46 -9.17 4.16
N ILE A 143 6.51 -8.14 4.98
CA ILE A 143 6.82 -8.25 6.40
C ILE A 143 5.86 -7.41 7.24
N LEU A 144 5.35 -7.96 8.34
CA LEU A 144 4.53 -7.23 9.29
C LEU A 144 5.38 -6.25 10.12
N GLU A 145 4.76 -5.24 10.69
CA GLU A 145 5.44 -4.24 11.52
C GLU A 145 6.11 -4.85 12.77
N ASN A 146 5.70 -6.05 13.20
CA ASN A 146 6.34 -6.77 14.31
C ASN A 146 7.56 -7.60 13.89
N GLY A 147 7.94 -7.56 12.60
CA GLY A 147 9.09 -8.30 12.08
C GLY A 147 8.78 -9.70 11.56
N THR A 148 7.52 -10.12 11.56
CA THR A 148 7.11 -11.43 11.02
C THR A 148 7.08 -11.38 9.49
N ILE A 149 7.90 -12.20 8.84
CA ILE A 149 7.95 -12.31 7.38
C ILE A 149 6.78 -13.17 6.92
N LEU A 150 5.92 -12.61 6.06
CA LEU A 150 4.74 -13.28 5.53
C LEU A 150 5.00 -13.99 4.21
N ASN A 151 5.83 -13.39 3.36
CA ASN A 151 6.10 -13.92 2.03
C ASN A 151 7.45 -13.43 1.51
N GLU A 152 8.08 -14.26 0.68
CA GLU A 152 9.33 -13.94 -0.02
C GLU A 152 9.26 -14.48 -1.44
N LYS A 153 9.65 -13.65 -2.40
CA LYS A 153 9.66 -13.99 -3.81
C LYS A 153 11.00 -13.62 -4.40
N PHE A 154 11.65 -14.58 -5.04
CA PHE A 154 12.95 -14.40 -5.69
C PHE A 154 12.79 -14.30 -7.20
N ASP A 155 13.53 -13.37 -7.79
CA ASP A 155 13.63 -13.20 -9.24
C ASP A 155 15.08 -13.38 -9.72
#